data_24b1df8a9e7481d1dba9446875aad675
#
_entry.id   24b1df8a9e7481d1dba9446875aad675
#
_cell.length_a   1.000
_cell.length_b   1.000
_cell.length_c   1.000
_cell.angle_alpha   90.00
_cell.angle_beta   90.00
_cell.angle_gamma   90.00
#
_symmetry.space_group_name_H-M   'P 1'
#
loop_
_entity.id
_entity.type
_entity.pdbx_description
1 polymer ?
#
loop_
_entity_poly.entity_id
_entity_poly.type
_entity_poly.pdbx_seq_one_letter_code
_entity_poly.pdbx_strand_id
1 'polypeptide(L)'
;MKKHLLTLYTRTPLHVGSGTSVEVVDLPIMRERITGFPVIPGTSLKGVLRQECVDHCGPDAACRLFGNETAERDKEKHKAGCVICSDARLLAFPVRSLAGCFAWITCPVALERFKRDSGHQFSVPPITGERVIAGKSLRIESTRQVVLEEYALESAEGNLGSIVEALKPLCGESVWADTLADRLALVTDELFQHFVSTTTEVTTRIKINPSTRTAEEGALFNQEDVPSEALFYALLVLHPERARNGSGWTIEDVINHLTKVLTQDTLLQVGGDETTGHGFCSVRLTEAK
;
A
#
# COMPACT_ATOMS: atom_id res chain seq x y z
N MET A 1 -17.38 -7.17 16.77
CA MET A 1 -16.21 -7.11 15.86
C MET A 1 -16.68 -6.50 14.56
N LYS A 2 -16.03 -5.44 14.13
CA LYS A 2 -16.27 -4.82 12.81
C LYS A 2 -14.99 -4.85 11.98
N LYS A 3 -15.14 -4.94 10.67
CA LYS A 3 -14.01 -4.92 9.72
C LYS A 3 -14.00 -3.60 8.97
N HIS A 4 -12.83 -3.01 8.85
CA HIS A 4 -12.59 -1.82 8.05
C HIS A 4 -11.41 -2.04 7.12
N LEU A 5 -11.41 -1.38 5.99
CA LEU A 5 -10.28 -1.30 5.08
C LEU A 5 -9.58 0.02 5.31
N LEU A 6 -8.28 -0.04 5.46
CA LEU A 6 -7.39 1.10 5.35
C LEU A 6 -6.68 1.01 4.02
N THR A 7 -6.91 1.95 3.14
CA THR A 7 -6.18 2.06 1.88
C THR A 7 -5.08 3.10 2.01
N LEU A 8 -3.95 2.83 1.36
CA LEU A 8 -2.77 3.69 1.34
C LEU A 8 -2.36 3.88 -0.11
N TYR A 9 -2.34 5.12 -0.56
CA TYR A 9 -1.91 5.51 -1.89
C TYR A 9 -0.60 6.29 -1.78
N THR A 10 0.48 5.80 -2.39
CA THR A 10 1.79 6.42 -2.29
C THR A 10 1.85 7.71 -3.09
N ARG A 11 2.05 8.85 -2.44
CA ARG A 11 2.31 10.14 -3.09
C ARG A 11 3.77 10.33 -3.44
N THR A 12 4.65 9.70 -2.68
CA THR A 12 6.09 9.72 -2.87
C THR A 12 6.64 8.30 -2.82
N PRO A 13 7.83 8.04 -3.34
CA PRO A 13 8.46 6.72 -3.26
C PRO A 13 8.46 6.19 -1.83
N LEU A 14 8.20 4.90 -1.68
CA LEU A 14 8.00 4.27 -0.39
C LEU A 14 9.07 3.20 -0.14
N HIS A 15 9.91 3.43 0.89
CA HIS A 15 10.88 2.45 1.37
C HIS A 15 10.39 1.76 2.64
N VAL A 16 9.79 0.60 2.51
CA VAL A 16 9.58 -0.31 3.65
C VAL A 16 10.66 -1.39 3.57
N GLY A 17 11.80 -1.12 4.18
CA GLY A 17 13.01 -1.94 4.05
C GLY A 17 12.88 -3.32 4.69
N SER A 18 13.49 -4.33 4.07
CA SER A 18 13.62 -5.69 4.60
C SER A 18 14.92 -5.93 5.38
N GLY A 19 15.73 -4.90 5.55
CA GLY A 19 17.08 -4.95 6.07
C GLY A 19 18.13 -4.85 4.97
N THR A 20 19.37 -5.18 5.29
CA THR A 20 20.47 -5.20 4.32
C THR A 20 20.50 -6.53 3.57
N SER A 21 20.81 -6.49 2.27
CA SER A 21 21.02 -7.65 1.42
C SER A 21 22.45 -7.68 0.87
N VAL A 22 22.90 -8.85 0.49
CA VAL A 22 24.16 -9.07 -0.27
C VAL A 22 23.88 -9.30 -1.76
N GLU A 23 22.63 -9.09 -2.18
CA GLU A 23 22.21 -9.19 -3.57
C GLU A 23 22.52 -7.89 -4.36
N VAL A 24 21.86 -7.70 -5.49
CA VAL A 24 22.10 -6.55 -6.40
C VAL A 24 21.69 -5.22 -5.75
N VAL A 25 20.72 -5.22 -4.85
CA VAL A 25 20.24 -4.04 -4.13
C VAL A 25 20.62 -4.18 -2.66
N ASP A 26 21.32 -3.19 -2.12
CA ASP A 26 21.80 -3.20 -0.73
C ASP A 26 20.66 -3.08 0.29
N LEU A 27 19.66 -2.25 -0.02
CA LEU A 27 18.49 -1.99 0.81
C LEU A 27 17.21 -2.32 0.03
N PRO A 28 16.80 -3.60 -0.04
CA PRO A 28 15.58 -4.00 -0.71
C PRO A 28 14.33 -3.72 0.14
N ILE A 29 13.17 -3.63 -0.53
CA ILE A 29 11.88 -3.50 0.12
C ILE A 29 11.34 -4.84 0.62
N MET A 30 10.39 -4.76 1.58
CA MET A 30 9.63 -5.93 2.04
C MET A 30 8.70 -6.46 0.95
N ARG A 31 8.71 -7.80 0.79
CA ARG A 31 7.89 -8.51 -0.19
C ARG A 31 7.20 -9.72 0.45
N GLU A 32 6.03 -10.05 -0.04
CA GLU A 32 5.38 -11.33 0.29
C GLU A 32 6.22 -12.49 -0.22
N ARG A 33 6.50 -13.47 0.63
CA ARG A 33 7.35 -14.62 0.26
C ARG A 33 6.78 -15.46 -0.89
N ILE A 34 5.45 -15.58 -0.97
CA ILE A 34 4.78 -16.48 -1.93
C ILE A 34 4.67 -15.82 -3.30
N THR A 35 4.32 -14.55 -3.35
CA THR A 35 4.02 -13.84 -4.59
C THR A 35 5.17 -12.93 -5.06
N GLY A 36 6.07 -12.54 -4.16
CA GLY A 36 7.06 -11.50 -4.43
C GLY A 36 6.47 -10.08 -4.48
N PHE A 37 5.18 -9.91 -4.22
CA PHE A 37 4.55 -8.60 -4.26
C PHE A 37 5.05 -7.73 -3.11
N PRO A 38 5.31 -6.43 -3.35
CA PRO A 38 5.58 -5.48 -2.28
C PRO A 38 4.50 -5.51 -1.20
N VAL A 39 4.90 -5.40 0.06
CA VAL A 39 4.00 -5.45 1.21
C VAL A 39 4.46 -4.46 2.28
N ILE A 40 3.50 -3.84 2.97
CA ILE A 40 3.77 -3.05 4.17
C ILE A 40 3.39 -3.94 5.37
N PRO A 41 4.35 -4.39 6.20
CA PRO A 41 4.04 -5.22 7.36
C PRO A 41 3.05 -4.56 8.30
N GLY A 42 2.10 -5.33 8.81
CA GLY A 42 1.10 -4.83 9.76
C GLY A 42 1.73 -4.29 11.05
N THR A 43 2.93 -4.74 11.40
CA THR A 43 3.71 -4.19 12.53
C THR A 43 4.17 -2.77 12.26
N SER A 44 4.70 -2.49 11.06
CA SER A 44 5.10 -1.14 10.63
C SER A 44 3.88 -0.22 10.55
N LEU A 45 2.82 -0.68 9.89
CA LEU A 45 1.57 0.06 9.78
C LEU A 45 0.98 0.39 11.15
N LYS A 46 0.94 -0.58 12.06
CA LYS A 46 0.45 -0.38 13.44
C LYS A 46 1.31 0.65 14.19
N GLY A 47 2.63 0.65 14.00
CA GLY A 47 3.54 1.62 14.61
C GLY A 47 3.21 3.05 14.17
N VAL A 48 3.07 3.26 12.86
CA VAL A 48 2.70 4.57 12.28
C VAL A 48 1.33 5.04 12.78
N LEU A 49 0.31 4.19 12.70
CA LEU A 49 -1.05 4.52 13.17
C LEU A 49 -1.09 4.85 14.67
N ARG A 50 -0.25 4.17 15.46
CA ARG A 50 -0.13 4.46 16.87
C ARG A 50 0.47 5.84 17.12
N GLN A 51 1.55 6.20 16.40
CA GLN A 51 2.19 7.50 16.55
C GLN A 51 1.22 8.63 16.16
N GLU A 52 0.55 8.51 15.02
CA GLU A 52 -0.50 9.45 14.61
C GLU A 52 -1.60 9.59 15.67
N CYS A 53 -1.97 8.47 16.31
CA CYS A 53 -2.95 8.53 17.39
C CYS A 53 -2.40 9.24 18.64
N VAL A 54 -1.13 9.09 18.98
CA VAL A 54 -0.50 9.83 20.08
C VAL A 54 -0.59 11.33 19.80
N ASP A 55 -0.24 11.73 18.59
CA ASP A 55 -0.15 13.14 18.20
C ASP A 55 -1.53 13.83 18.15
N HIS A 56 -2.57 13.10 17.70
CA HIS A 56 -3.91 13.67 17.54
C HIS A 56 -4.87 13.44 18.72
N CYS A 57 -4.72 12.32 19.44
CA CYS A 57 -5.66 11.90 20.49
C CYS A 57 -4.99 11.67 21.86
N GLY A 58 -3.67 11.73 21.92
CA GLY A 58 -2.87 11.52 23.12
C GLY A 58 -2.52 10.06 23.42
N PRO A 59 -1.56 9.84 24.34
CA PRO A 59 -0.98 8.52 24.61
C PRO A 59 -2.00 7.51 25.20
N ASP A 60 -2.96 7.96 26.00
CA ASP A 60 -3.98 7.08 26.57
C ASP A 60 -4.90 6.48 25.49
N ALA A 61 -5.33 7.27 24.52
CA ALA A 61 -6.11 6.80 23.39
C ALA A 61 -5.31 5.83 22.54
N ALA A 62 -4.04 6.14 22.24
CA ALA A 62 -3.15 5.25 21.51
C ALA A 62 -2.94 3.91 22.23
N CYS A 63 -2.80 3.92 23.56
CA CYS A 63 -2.70 2.71 24.35
C CYS A 63 -3.98 1.86 24.28
N ARG A 64 -5.17 2.45 24.31
CA ARG A 64 -6.44 1.73 24.16
C ARG A 64 -6.62 1.16 22.76
N LEU A 65 -6.29 1.93 21.71
CA LEU A 65 -6.43 1.47 20.32
C LEU A 65 -5.41 0.39 19.96
N PHE A 66 -4.14 0.59 20.30
CA PHE A 66 -3.04 -0.22 19.78
C PHE A 66 -2.31 -1.07 20.83
N GLY A 67 -2.67 -0.95 22.11
CA GLY A 67 -2.01 -1.64 23.21
C GLY A 67 -0.81 -0.89 23.79
N ASN A 68 -0.15 -1.46 24.79
CA ASN A 68 1.00 -0.85 25.43
C ASN A 68 2.25 -0.88 24.54
N GLU A 69 3.14 0.10 24.69
CA GLU A 69 4.41 0.20 23.93
C GLU A 69 5.43 -0.85 24.31
N THR A 70 5.53 -1.11 25.57
CA THR A 70 6.54 -2.02 26.12
C THR A 70 5.91 -3.36 26.45
N ALA A 71 6.64 -4.43 26.11
CA ALA A 71 6.50 -5.72 26.76
C ALA A 71 7.03 -5.57 28.21
N GLU A 72 6.33 -4.80 29.05
CA GLU A 72 6.59 -4.84 30.48
C GLU A 72 6.46 -6.29 30.90
N ARG A 73 7.47 -6.82 31.62
CA ARG A 73 7.47 -8.18 32.15
C ARG A 73 6.31 -8.45 33.12
N ASP A 74 5.59 -7.40 33.48
CA ASP A 74 4.45 -7.43 34.38
C ASP A 74 3.16 -7.74 33.59
N LYS A 75 2.77 -9.01 33.56
CA LYS A 75 1.58 -9.51 32.85
C LYS A 75 0.28 -8.82 33.26
N GLU A 76 0.22 -8.20 34.44
CA GLU A 76 -0.98 -7.50 34.92
C GLU A 76 -1.20 -6.15 34.25
N LYS A 77 -0.13 -5.56 33.66
CA LYS A 77 -0.17 -4.26 32.96
C LYS A 77 -0.37 -4.39 31.44
N HIS A 78 -0.30 -5.60 30.90
CA HIS A 78 -0.52 -5.80 29.48
C HIS A 78 -1.99 -5.52 29.09
N LYS A 79 -2.20 -4.49 28.28
CA LYS A 79 -3.48 -4.18 27.66
C LYS A 79 -3.41 -4.51 26.17
N ALA A 80 -4.30 -5.41 25.72
CA ALA A 80 -4.47 -5.66 24.30
C ALA A 80 -5.21 -4.48 23.67
N GLY A 81 -4.73 -3.99 22.54
CA GLY A 81 -5.39 -2.94 21.78
C GLY A 81 -6.72 -3.39 21.17
N CYS A 82 -7.56 -2.41 20.84
CA CYS A 82 -8.85 -2.61 20.18
C CYS A 82 -8.72 -2.85 18.67
N VAL A 83 -7.58 -2.51 18.08
CA VAL A 83 -7.33 -2.56 16.62
C VAL A 83 -6.32 -3.65 16.30
N ILE A 84 -6.71 -4.54 15.39
CA ILE A 84 -5.83 -5.54 14.79
C ILE A 84 -5.54 -5.08 13.37
N CYS A 85 -4.27 -4.90 13.03
CA CYS A 85 -3.82 -4.50 11.70
C CYS A 85 -3.29 -5.73 10.95
N SER A 86 -3.80 -5.99 9.74
CA SER A 86 -3.14 -6.92 8.82
C SER A 86 -1.97 -6.23 8.12
N ASP A 87 -1.16 -7.03 7.43
CA ASP A 87 -0.25 -6.47 6.41
C ASP A 87 -1.05 -5.71 5.37
N ALA A 88 -0.49 -4.58 4.87
CA ALA A 88 -1.07 -3.89 3.74
C ALA A 88 -0.54 -4.51 2.44
N ARG A 89 -1.48 -5.03 1.64
CA ARG A 89 -1.24 -5.76 0.40
C ARG A 89 -1.34 -4.84 -0.79
N LEU A 90 -0.47 -5.05 -1.75
CA LEU A 90 -0.51 -4.33 -3.02
C LEU A 90 -1.78 -4.70 -3.80
N LEU A 91 -2.49 -3.69 -4.31
CA LEU A 91 -3.70 -3.84 -5.11
C LEU A 91 -3.54 -3.31 -6.53
N ALA A 92 -2.86 -2.17 -6.69
CA ALA A 92 -2.51 -1.61 -7.99
C ALA A 92 -1.10 -1.02 -7.94
N PHE A 93 -0.37 -1.18 -9.04
CA PHE A 93 1.02 -0.76 -9.16
C PHE A 93 1.23 0.05 -10.44
N PRO A 94 1.91 1.19 -10.40
CA PRO A 94 2.16 2.00 -11.58
C PRO A 94 3.32 1.42 -12.39
N VAL A 95 3.15 1.39 -13.72
CA VAL A 95 4.20 1.05 -14.68
C VAL A 95 4.18 2.04 -15.82
N ARG A 96 5.31 2.30 -16.45
CA ARG A 96 5.39 3.18 -17.62
C ARG A 96 4.57 2.59 -18.77
N SER A 97 3.89 3.44 -19.50
CA SER A 97 3.13 3.07 -20.70
C SER A 97 3.47 4.00 -21.85
N LEU A 98 3.65 3.43 -23.03
CA LEU A 98 3.91 4.21 -24.24
C LEU A 98 2.74 5.14 -24.60
N ALA A 99 1.52 4.66 -24.40
CA ALA A 99 0.31 5.47 -24.51
C ALA A 99 -0.19 5.83 -23.11
N GLY A 100 -0.61 7.06 -22.89
CA GLY A 100 -1.15 7.53 -21.61
C GLY A 100 -0.11 7.80 -20.52
N CYS A 101 1.19 7.75 -20.80
CA CYS A 101 2.30 7.99 -19.89
C CYS A 101 2.56 6.83 -18.91
N PHE A 102 1.58 6.43 -18.11
CA PHE A 102 1.66 5.28 -17.19
C PHE A 102 0.32 4.55 -17.09
N ALA A 103 0.37 3.32 -16.61
CA ALA A 103 -0.79 2.49 -16.32
C ALA A 103 -0.75 2.04 -14.86
N TRP A 104 -1.92 1.93 -14.22
CA TRP A 104 -2.05 1.10 -13.03
C TRP A 104 -2.30 -0.34 -13.44
N ILE A 105 -1.36 -1.21 -13.15
CA ILE A 105 -1.55 -2.64 -13.35
C ILE A 105 -2.14 -3.29 -12.10
N THR A 106 -2.96 -4.30 -12.30
CA THR A 106 -3.46 -5.22 -11.27
C THR A 106 -3.55 -6.63 -11.85
N CYS A 107 -3.81 -7.63 -11.02
CA CYS A 107 -3.87 -9.02 -11.45
C CYS A 107 -5.03 -9.77 -10.78
N PRO A 108 -5.43 -10.95 -11.29
CA PRO A 108 -6.50 -11.76 -10.71
C PRO A 108 -6.31 -12.06 -9.22
N VAL A 109 -5.10 -12.48 -8.81
CA VAL A 109 -4.80 -12.79 -7.39
C VAL A 109 -4.99 -11.56 -6.49
N ALA A 110 -4.51 -10.38 -6.88
CA ALA A 110 -4.67 -9.16 -6.10
C ALA A 110 -6.16 -8.77 -5.95
N LEU A 111 -6.92 -8.84 -7.05
CA LEU A 111 -8.34 -8.51 -7.08
C LEU A 111 -9.21 -9.50 -6.29
N GLU A 112 -8.97 -10.81 -6.40
CA GLU A 112 -9.74 -11.82 -5.67
C GLU A 112 -9.44 -11.77 -4.16
N ARG A 113 -8.20 -11.47 -3.76
CA ARG A 113 -7.86 -11.19 -2.36
C ARG A 113 -8.61 -9.97 -1.85
N PHE A 114 -8.60 -8.87 -2.60
CA PHE A 114 -9.31 -7.65 -2.24
C PHE A 114 -10.83 -7.89 -2.14
N LYS A 115 -11.42 -8.59 -3.09
CA LYS A 115 -12.84 -8.97 -3.08
C LYS A 115 -13.22 -9.76 -1.83
N ARG A 116 -12.42 -10.79 -1.48
CA ARG A 116 -12.63 -11.58 -0.26
C ARG A 116 -12.53 -10.75 1.01
N ASP A 117 -11.52 -9.87 1.10
CA ASP A 117 -11.20 -9.12 2.33
C ASP A 117 -12.15 -7.92 2.52
N SER A 118 -12.59 -7.29 1.41
CA SER A 118 -13.47 -6.11 1.42
C SER A 118 -14.96 -6.44 1.42
N GLY A 119 -15.32 -7.64 0.94
CA GLY A 119 -16.72 -8.02 0.68
C GLY A 119 -17.33 -7.39 -0.57
N HIS A 120 -16.57 -6.59 -1.34
CA HIS A 120 -17.04 -6.04 -2.61
C HIS A 120 -17.36 -7.15 -3.61
N GLN A 121 -18.40 -6.93 -4.42
CA GLN A 121 -18.82 -7.87 -5.47
C GLN A 121 -18.51 -7.28 -6.84
N PHE A 122 -17.59 -7.92 -7.56
CA PHE A 122 -17.27 -7.61 -8.95
C PHE A 122 -16.75 -8.87 -9.65
N SER A 123 -16.78 -8.87 -10.96
CA SER A 123 -16.26 -9.97 -11.78
C SER A 123 -14.85 -9.65 -12.24
N VAL A 124 -13.94 -10.59 -12.07
CA VAL A 124 -12.60 -10.51 -12.64
C VAL A 124 -12.61 -11.27 -13.96
N PRO A 125 -12.44 -10.59 -15.11
CA PRO A 125 -12.43 -11.26 -16.41
C PRO A 125 -11.21 -12.19 -16.51
N PRO A 126 -11.35 -13.36 -17.16
CA PRO A 126 -10.26 -14.29 -17.36
C PRO A 126 -9.20 -13.67 -18.28
N ILE A 127 -7.94 -13.85 -17.90
CA ILE A 127 -6.80 -13.41 -18.69
C ILE A 127 -5.69 -14.47 -18.65
N THR A 128 -5.03 -14.68 -19.78
CA THR A 128 -3.99 -15.70 -19.94
C THR A 128 -2.90 -15.26 -20.93
N GLY A 129 -1.68 -15.73 -20.75
CA GLY A 129 -0.56 -15.44 -21.63
C GLY A 129 -0.11 -13.97 -21.58
N GLU A 130 0.54 -13.52 -22.63
CA GLU A 130 1.04 -12.14 -22.77
C GLU A 130 -0.06 -11.19 -23.26
N ARG A 131 -1.16 -11.14 -22.51
CA ARG A 131 -2.33 -10.31 -22.82
C ARG A 131 -2.62 -9.33 -21.71
N VAL A 132 -3.36 -8.26 -22.08
CA VAL A 132 -3.81 -7.23 -21.16
C VAL A 132 -5.21 -6.76 -21.49
N ILE A 133 -6.07 -6.62 -20.48
CA ILE A 133 -7.33 -5.89 -20.61
C ILE A 133 -7.10 -4.50 -20.05
N ALA A 134 -7.14 -3.47 -20.88
CA ALA A 134 -6.70 -2.13 -20.53
C ALA A 134 -7.73 -1.04 -20.86
N GLY A 135 -7.66 0.04 -20.10
CA GLY A 135 -8.39 1.27 -20.35
C GLY A 135 -8.06 1.88 -21.72
N LYS A 136 -8.87 2.82 -22.15
CA LYS A 136 -8.80 3.35 -23.54
C LYS A 136 -7.51 4.10 -23.82
N SER A 137 -7.01 4.90 -22.86
CA SER A 137 -5.83 5.74 -23.06
C SER A 137 -4.53 4.94 -23.19
N LEU A 138 -4.54 3.66 -22.85
CA LEU A 138 -3.35 2.79 -22.91
C LEU A 138 -3.21 2.06 -24.25
N ARG A 139 -4.26 2.07 -25.11
CA ARG A 139 -4.30 1.31 -26.35
C ARG A 139 -3.66 2.10 -27.47
N ILE A 140 -2.82 1.42 -28.25
CA ILE A 140 -2.28 1.97 -29.51
C ILE A 140 -3.26 1.60 -30.61
N GLU A 141 -3.97 2.59 -31.15
CA GLU A 141 -5.05 2.40 -32.11
C GLU A 141 -4.65 1.60 -33.36
N SER A 142 -3.42 1.77 -33.85
CA SER A 142 -2.94 1.13 -35.08
C SER A 142 -2.60 -0.35 -34.92
N THR A 143 -2.27 -0.84 -33.72
CA THR A 143 -1.71 -2.19 -33.52
C THR A 143 -2.53 -3.10 -32.63
N ARG A 144 -3.56 -2.60 -31.97
CA ARG A 144 -4.30 -3.29 -30.90
C ARG A 144 -3.40 -3.80 -29.76
N GLN A 145 -2.27 -3.16 -29.56
CA GLN A 145 -1.33 -3.48 -28.50
C GLN A 145 -1.38 -2.44 -27.37
N VAL A 146 -0.96 -2.86 -26.21
CA VAL A 146 -0.64 -2.01 -25.05
C VAL A 146 0.83 -2.25 -24.73
N VAL A 147 1.62 -1.19 -24.71
CA VAL A 147 3.05 -1.27 -24.38
C VAL A 147 3.23 -0.80 -22.95
N LEU A 148 3.64 -1.73 -22.08
CA LEU A 148 3.96 -1.50 -20.66
C LEU A 148 5.44 -1.82 -20.46
N GLU A 149 6.19 -0.85 -19.98
CA GLU A 149 7.65 -0.90 -19.95
C GLU A 149 8.21 -1.29 -21.32
N GLU A 150 8.98 -2.36 -21.42
CA GLU A 150 9.51 -2.92 -22.68
C GLU A 150 8.64 -4.01 -23.31
N TYR A 151 7.44 -4.29 -22.75
CA TYR A 151 6.56 -5.36 -23.22
C TYR A 151 5.43 -4.83 -24.10
N ALA A 152 5.33 -5.34 -25.32
CA ALA A 152 4.23 -5.10 -26.23
C ALA A 152 3.18 -6.22 -26.08
N LEU A 153 2.18 -6.00 -25.25
CA LEU A 153 1.14 -6.97 -24.90
C LEU A 153 -0.05 -6.89 -25.86
N GLU A 154 -0.65 -8.03 -26.20
CA GLU A 154 -1.89 -8.06 -26.98
C GLU A 154 -3.07 -7.56 -26.13
N SER A 155 -3.86 -6.63 -26.68
CA SER A 155 -5.10 -6.19 -26.05
C SER A 155 -6.15 -7.32 -26.10
N ALA A 156 -6.55 -7.80 -24.93
CA ALA A 156 -7.66 -8.76 -24.80
C ALA A 156 -9.00 -8.03 -24.66
N GLU A 157 -10.06 -8.74 -25.05
CA GLU A 157 -11.43 -8.29 -24.79
C GLU A 157 -11.78 -8.54 -23.31
N GLY A 158 -12.44 -7.58 -22.68
CA GLY A 158 -12.89 -7.67 -21.30
C GLY A 158 -13.42 -6.35 -20.81
N ASN A 159 -14.21 -6.41 -19.74
CA ASN A 159 -14.81 -5.24 -19.13
C ASN A 159 -14.25 -5.04 -17.71
N LEU A 160 -13.57 -3.94 -17.48
CA LEU A 160 -13.03 -3.53 -16.18
C LEU A 160 -14.00 -2.63 -15.38
N GLY A 161 -15.17 -2.30 -15.91
CA GLY A 161 -16.09 -1.32 -15.32
C GLY A 161 -16.44 -1.64 -13.86
N SER A 162 -16.82 -2.88 -13.56
CA SER A 162 -17.14 -3.28 -12.17
C SER A 162 -15.93 -3.23 -11.21
N ILE A 163 -14.74 -3.48 -11.73
CA ILE A 163 -13.50 -3.35 -10.97
C ILE A 163 -13.20 -1.87 -10.71
N VAL A 164 -13.30 -1.03 -11.74
CA VAL A 164 -13.11 0.43 -11.62
C VAL A 164 -14.07 1.01 -10.59
N GLU A 165 -15.36 0.66 -10.63
CA GLU A 165 -16.36 1.13 -9.67
C GLU A 165 -16.02 0.70 -8.22
N ALA A 166 -15.45 -0.49 -8.05
CA ALA A 166 -15.03 -0.97 -6.73
C ALA A 166 -13.75 -0.28 -6.23
N LEU A 167 -12.80 0.00 -7.13
CA LEU A 167 -11.49 0.57 -6.78
C LEU A 167 -11.49 2.10 -6.70
N LYS A 168 -12.29 2.78 -7.53
CA LYS A 168 -12.34 4.25 -7.61
C LYS A 168 -12.52 4.94 -6.25
N PRO A 169 -13.42 4.50 -5.35
CA PRO A 169 -13.63 5.15 -4.06
C PRO A 169 -12.53 4.87 -3.01
N LEU A 170 -11.56 4.01 -3.30
CA LEU A 170 -10.52 3.61 -2.34
C LEU A 170 -9.46 4.67 -2.12
N CYS A 171 -9.32 5.61 -3.05
CA CYS A 171 -8.37 6.70 -2.98
C CYS A 171 -9.08 8.04 -3.20
N GLY A 172 -8.73 9.06 -2.43
CA GLY A 172 -9.27 10.41 -2.55
C GLY A 172 -8.56 11.29 -3.58
N GLU A 173 -7.47 10.81 -4.17
CA GLU A 173 -6.66 11.57 -5.12
C GLU A 173 -7.39 11.75 -6.46
N SER A 174 -7.36 12.99 -6.97
CA SER A 174 -8.01 13.32 -8.24
C SER A 174 -7.40 12.55 -9.42
N VAL A 175 -6.08 12.39 -9.45
CA VAL A 175 -5.39 11.62 -10.49
C VAL A 175 -5.95 10.20 -10.56
N TRP A 176 -6.13 9.53 -9.42
CA TRP A 176 -6.76 8.22 -9.36
C TRP A 176 -8.23 8.27 -9.78
N ALA A 177 -9.03 9.11 -9.12
CA ALA A 177 -10.47 9.13 -9.30
C ALA A 177 -10.90 9.47 -10.74
N ASP A 178 -10.18 10.40 -11.39
CA ASP A 178 -10.54 10.91 -12.71
C ASP A 178 -10.00 10.06 -13.85
N THR A 179 -8.89 9.33 -13.64
CA THR A 179 -8.20 8.64 -14.73
C THR A 179 -8.12 7.11 -14.59
N LEU A 180 -8.56 6.54 -13.46
CA LEU A 180 -8.49 5.09 -13.24
C LEU A 180 -9.13 4.28 -14.37
N ALA A 181 -10.32 4.67 -14.83
CA ALA A 181 -11.04 3.96 -15.88
C ALA A 181 -10.26 3.87 -17.20
N ASP A 182 -9.49 4.91 -17.50
CA ASP A 182 -8.74 5.01 -18.73
C ASP A 182 -7.32 4.41 -18.62
N ARG A 183 -6.79 4.27 -17.39
CA ARG A 183 -5.40 3.86 -17.11
C ARG A 183 -5.27 2.53 -16.36
N LEU A 184 -6.39 1.89 -15.95
CA LEU A 184 -6.33 0.58 -15.33
C LEU A 184 -6.02 -0.50 -16.37
N ALA A 185 -5.09 -1.39 -16.05
CA ALA A 185 -4.74 -2.54 -16.87
C ALA A 185 -4.73 -3.82 -16.02
N LEU A 186 -5.51 -4.81 -16.42
CA LEU A 186 -5.49 -6.15 -15.84
C LEU A 186 -4.51 -7.00 -16.64
N VAL A 187 -3.48 -7.50 -15.99
CA VAL A 187 -2.48 -8.43 -16.53
C VAL A 187 -2.56 -9.78 -15.81
N THR A 188 -1.86 -10.80 -16.31
CA THR A 188 -1.77 -12.09 -15.60
C THR A 188 -0.98 -11.96 -14.30
N ASP A 189 -1.11 -12.95 -13.40
CA ASP A 189 -0.40 -12.95 -12.12
C ASP A 189 1.12 -12.99 -12.31
N GLU A 190 1.59 -13.71 -13.34
CA GLU A 190 3.02 -13.82 -13.70
C GLU A 190 3.57 -12.48 -14.22
N LEU A 191 2.84 -11.80 -15.12
CA LEU A 191 3.24 -10.49 -15.61
C LEU A 191 3.23 -9.45 -14.48
N PHE A 192 2.23 -9.50 -13.61
CA PHE A 192 2.18 -8.61 -12.45
C PHE A 192 3.37 -8.84 -11.53
N GLN A 193 3.68 -10.12 -11.21
CA GLN A 193 4.85 -10.47 -10.41
C GLN A 193 6.14 -9.96 -11.05
N HIS A 194 6.29 -10.13 -12.36
CA HIS A 194 7.45 -9.66 -13.08
C HIS A 194 7.59 -8.13 -12.96
N PHE A 195 6.55 -7.38 -13.27
CA PHE A 195 6.59 -5.92 -13.21
C PHE A 195 6.91 -5.41 -11.80
N VAL A 196 6.20 -5.87 -10.78
CA VAL A 196 6.46 -5.40 -9.40
C VAL A 196 7.83 -5.79 -8.85
N SER A 197 8.52 -6.72 -9.53
CA SER A 197 9.89 -7.13 -9.18
C SER A 197 10.96 -6.36 -9.94
N THR A 198 10.65 -5.84 -11.12
CA THR A 198 11.65 -5.26 -12.03
C THR A 198 11.48 -3.75 -12.27
N THR A 199 10.34 -3.17 -11.89
CA THR A 199 10.03 -1.77 -12.17
C THR A 199 9.85 -0.93 -10.90
N THR A 200 10.41 -1.39 -9.77
CA THR A 200 10.62 -0.56 -8.59
C THR A 200 11.68 0.50 -8.86
N GLU A 201 11.66 1.58 -8.11
CA GLU A 201 12.68 2.62 -8.20
C GLU A 201 13.94 2.16 -7.46
N VAL A 202 15.09 2.14 -8.14
CA VAL A 202 16.38 1.86 -7.51
C VAL A 202 17.24 3.11 -7.57
N THR A 203 17.46 3.69 -6.40
CA THR A 203 18.22 4.94 -6.25
C THR A 203 19.58 4.68 -5.63
N THR A 204 20.64 5.16 -6.28
CA THR A 204 21.98 5.13 -5.71
C THR A 204 22.17 6.32 -4.78
N ARG A 205 22.58 6.06 -3.54
CA ARG A 205 22.84 7.07 -2.51
C ARG A 205 24.29 7.06 -2.09
N ILE A 206 24.78 8.22 -1.71
CA ILE A 206 26.13 8.37 -1.16
C ILE A 206 26.09 9.20 0.12
N LYS A 207 26.96 8.87 1.05
CA LYS A 207 27.18 9.69 2.24
C LYS A 207 28.32 10.68 1.96
N ILE A 208 28.03 11.95 2.16
CA ILE A 208 29.01 13.03 1.97
C ILE A 208 29.62 13.39 3.34
N ASN A 209 30.94 13.41 3.42
CA ASN A 209 31.64 13.92 4.59
C ASN A 209 31.43 15.43 4.69
N PRO A 210 30.85 15.95 5.78
CA PRO A 210 30.51 17.36 5.90
C PRO A 210 31.73 18.30 5.95
N SER A 211 32.90 17.78 6.36
CA SER A 211 34.12 18.55 6.49
C SER A 211 34.86 18.70 5.17
N THR A 212 34.98 17.60 4.41
CA THR A 212 35.72 17.57 3.12
C THR A 212 34.81 17.82 1.93
N ARG A 213 33.49 17.68 2.09
CA ARG A 213 32.45 17.72 1.03
C ARG A 213 32.68 16.71 -0.10
N THR A 214 33.39 15.62 0.21
CA THR A 214 33.61 14.48 -0.68
C THR A 214 32.82 13.28 -0.22
N ALA A 215 32.58 12.32 -1.11
CA ALA A 215 31.98 11.03 -0.73
C ALA A 215 32.85 10.30 0.29
N GLU A 216 32.24 9.72 1.32
CA GLU A 216 32.93 8.81 2.22
C GLU A 216 33.24 7.50 1.48
N GLU A 217 34.42 6.93 1.71
CA GLU A 217 34.82 5.67 1.08
C GLU A 217 33.90 4.52 1.57
N GLY A 218 33.39 3.71 0.64
CA GLY A 218 32.47 2.61 0.94
C GLY A 218 31.06 3.04 1.32
N ALA A 219 30.70 4.30 1.15
CA ALA A 219 29.39 4.84 1.52
C ALA A 219 28.40 4.95 0.32
N LEU A 220 28.70 4.27 -0.78
CA LEU A 220 27.78 4.11 -1.90
C LEU A 220 26.88 2.91 -1.63
N PHE A 221 25.56 3.11 -1.71
CA PHE A 221 24.60 2.02 -1.56
C PHE A 221 23.37 2.27 -2.46
N ASN A 222 22.73 1.17 -2.84
CA ASN A 222 21.51 1.20 -3.63
C ASN A 222 20.30 0.92 -2.74
N GLN A 223 19.26 1.74 -2.89
CA GLN A 223 18.01 1.58 -2.17
C GLN A 223 16.89 1.34 -3.18
N GLU A 224 16.04 0.36 -2.88
CA GLU A 224 14.84 0.06 -3.61
C GLU A 224 13.64 0.75 -2.96
N ASP A 225 12.77 1.35 -3.78
CA ASP A 225 11.54 2.01 -3.34
C ASP A 225 10.35 1.54 -4.19
N VAL A 226 9.20 1.36 -3.57
CA VAL A 226 7.92 1.29 -4.30
C VAL A 226 7.66 2.67 -4.90
N PRO A 227 7.36 2.79 -6.20
CA PRO A 227 7.11 4.09 -6.82
C PRO A 227 5.88 4.79 -6.21
N SER A 228 5.82 6.10 -6.41
CA SER A 228 4.58 6.86 -6.20
C SER A 228 3.45 6.31 -7.07
N GLU A 229 2.19 6.60 -6.70
CA GLU A 229 0.98 6.14 -7.38
C GLU A 229 0.65 4.65 -7.17
N ALA A 230 1.31 3.92 -6.26
CA ALA A 230 0.92 2.56 -5.88
C ALA A 230 -0.23 2.57 -4.85
N LEU A 231 -1.16 1.62 -4.98
CA LEU A 231 -2.28 1.45 -4.04
C LEU A 231 -2.12 0.17 -3.24
N PHE A 232 -2.10 0.32 -1.92
CA PHE A 232 -2.16 -0.78 -0.95
C PHE A 232 -3.48 -0.76 -0.18
N TYR A 233 -3.86 -1.89 0.39
CA TYR A 233 -4.94 -1.99 1.37
C TYR A 233 -4.58 -2.91 2.52
N ALA A 234 -5.01 -2.55 3.73
CA ALA A 234 -4.94 -3.37 4.93
C ALA A 234 -6.33 -3.62 5.51
N LEU A 235 -6.53 -4.78 6.11
CA LEU A 235 -7.72 -5.08 6.88
C LEU A 235 -7.49 -4.69 8.33
N LEU A 236 -8.33 -3.79 8.86
CA LEU A 236 -8.39 -3.46 10.27
C LEU A 236 -9.57 -4.19 10.90
N VAL A 237 -9.31 -5.00 11.92
CA VAL A 237 -10.36 -5.67 12.70
C VAL A 237 -10.50 -4.96 14.03
N LEU A 238 -11.69 -4.39 14.26
CA LEU A 238 -11.99 -3.59 15.42
C LEU A 238 -12.77 -4.37 16.47
N HIS A 239 -12.34 -4.23 17.71
CA HIS A 239 -12.98 -4.84 18.89
C HIS A 239 -13.31 -3.77 19.91
N PRO A 240 -14.36 -3.96 20.75
CA PRO A 240 -14.55 -3.14 21.93
C PRO A 240 -13.37 -3.36 22.89
N GLU A 241 -13.12 -2.39 23.76
CA GLU A 241 -12.05 -2.50 24.76
C GLU A 241 -12.34 -3.66 25.73
N ARG A 242 -11.33 -4.48 25.99
CA ARG A 242 -11.39 -5.60 26.93
C ARG A 242 -11.19 -5.09 28.37
N ALA A 243 -12.15 -4.35 28.90
CA ALA A 243 -12.10 -3.83 30.28
C ALA A 243 -12.65 -4.85 31.26
N ARG A 244 -11.94 -5.08 32.39
CA ARG A 244 -12.36 -5.99 33.45
C ARG A 244 -13.68 -5.59 34.14
N ASN A 245 -14.04 -4.28 34.11
CA ASN A 245 -15.15 -3.70 34.84
C ASN A 245 -16.32 -3.19 33.98
N GLY A 246 -16.37 -3.56 32.69
CA GLY A 246 -17.44 -3.16 31.76
C GLY A 246 -17.48 -1.69 31.36
N SER A 247 -16.52 -0.86 31.79
CA SER A 247 -16.42 0.58 31.50
C SER A 247 -15.46 0.90 30.32
N GLY A 248 -15.18 -0.08 29.46
CA GLY A 248 -14.29 0.06 28.30
C GLY A 248 -14.99 0.75 27.13
N TRP A 249 -14.18 1.18 26.15
CA TRP A 249 -14.68 1.74 24.90
C TRP A 249 -15.56 0.75 24.14
N THR A 250 -16.66 1.25 23.63
CA THR A 250 -17.50 0.52 22.67
C THR A 250 -16.80 0.47 21.30
N ILE A 251 -17.36 -0.31 20.39
CA ILE A 251 -16.83 -0.38 19.03
C ILE A 251 -17.00 0.94 18.28
N GLU A 252 -18.06 1.68 18.58
CA GLU A 252 -18.35 3.01 18.06
C GLU A 252 -17.32 4.04 18.55
N ASP A 253 -16.89 3.94 19.81
CA ASP A 253 -15.81 4.80 20.35
C ASP A 253 -14.49 4.53 19.64
N VAL A 254 -14.17 3.26 19.37
CA VAL A 254 -12.96 2.87 18.61
C VAL A 254 -13.00 3.44 17.20
N ILE A 255 -14.13 3.33 16.50
CA ILE A 255 -14.30 3.87 15.15
C ILE A 255 -14.15 5.40 15.18
N ASN A 256 -14.80 6.07 16.10
CA ASN A 256 -14.76 7.53 16.23
C ASN A 256 -13.33 8.04 16.46
N HIS A 257 -12.53 7.34 17.27
CA HIS A 257 -11.14 7.72 17.49
C HIS A 257 -10.28 7.47 16.24
N LEU A 258 -10.44 6.34 15.56
CA LEU A 258 -9.74 6.07 14.30
C LEU A 258 -10.10 7.08 13.21
N THR A 259 -11.37 7.47 13.10
CA THR A 259 -11.81 8.45 12.11
C THR A 259 -11.24 9.85 12.39
N LYS A 260 -11.00 10.20 13.66
CA LYS A 260 -10.33 11.47 14.01
C LYS A 260 -8.86 11.48 13.60
N VAL A 261 -8.19 10.33 13.69
CA VAL A 261 -6.79 10.17 13.30
C VAL A 261 -6.65 10.06 11.77
N LEU A 262 -7.59 9.33 11.14
CA LEU A 262 -7.56 9.00 9.71
C LEU A 262 -8.66 9.80 8.97
N THR A 263 -8.48 11.09 8.85
CA THR A 263 -9.35 11.96 8.03
C THR A 263 -9.03 11.79 6.55
N GLN A 264 -9.86 12.35 5.67
CA GLN A 264 -9.60 12.33 4.22
C GLN A 264 -8.32 13.10 3.81
N ASP A 265 -7.91 14.06 4.64
CA ASP A 265 -6.73 14.88 4.40
C ASP A 265 -5.47 14.35 5.10
N THR A 266 -5.60 13.22 5.81
CA THR A 266 -4.46 12.64 6.54
C THR A 266 -3.42 12.11 5.55
N LEU A 267 -2.20 12.59 5.72
CA LEU A 267 -1.02 12.13 5.03
C LEU A 267 -0.17 11.32 6.02
N LEU A 268 -0.14 10.00 5.86
CA LEU A 268 0.70 9.15 6.69
C LEU A 268 2.10 9.05 6.09
N GLN A 269 3.12 9.15 6.93
CA GLN A 269 4.47 8.76 6.55
C GLN A 269 4.70 7.30 6.95
N VAL A 270 5.07 6.46 5.99
CA VAL A 270 5.30 5.02 6.18
C VAL A 270 6.70 4.67 5.69
N GLY A 271 7.40 3.84 6.45
CA GLY A 271 8.74 3.38 6.08
C GLY A 271 9.87 4.32 6.49
N GLY A 272 11.01 4.19 5.82
CA GLY A 272 12.22 4.98 6.05
C GLY A 272 12.24 6.32 5.30
N ASP A 273 13.31 7.08 5.52
CA ASP A 273 13.64 8.30 4.76
C ASP A 273 12.61 9.44 4.86
N GLU A 274 11.92 9.54 5.99
CA GLU A 274 10.94 10.59 6.29
C GLU A 274 11.47 11.99 6.00
N THR A 275 12.67 12.31 6.50
CA THR A 275 13.27 13.64 6.37
C THR A 275 13.67 14.00 4.93
N THR A 276 13.73 13.03 4.05
CA THR A 276 13.98 13.22 2.60
C THR A 276 12.70 13.15 1.78
N GLY A 277 11.53 13.07 2.44
CA GLY A 277 10.23 13.15 1.80
C GLY A 277 9.71 11.83 1.23
N HIS A 278 10.28 10.69 1.64
CA HIS A 278 9.79 9.38 1.23
C HIS A 278 8.62 8.90 2.09
N GLY A 279 7.81 8.02 1.53
CA GLY A 279 6.78 7.28 2.24
C GLY A 279 5.50 8.05 2.55
N PHE A 280 5.28 9.22 1.96
CA PHE A 280 4.01 9.92 2.12
C PHE A 280 2.88 9.19 1.39
N CYS A 281 1.86 8.82 2.16
CA CYS A 281 0.70 8.08 1.66
C CYS A 281 -0.60 8.82 2.00
N SER A 282 -1.44 9.06 0.98
CA SER A 282 -2.84 9.41 1.23
C SER A 282 -3.58 8.19 1.74
N VAL A 283 -4.41 8.37 2.76
CA VAL A 283 -5.10 7.24 3.37
C VAL A 283 -6.62 7.42 3.35
N ARG A 284 -7.33 6.30 3.35
CA ARG A 284 -8.78 6.28 3.50
C ARG A 284 -9.22 5.08 4.34
N LEU A 285 -10.05 5.37 5.34
CA LEU A 285 -10.70 4.34 6.15
C LEU A 285 -12.14 4.15 5.66
N THR A 286 -12.49 2.91 5.31
CA THR A 286 -13.85 2.55 4.86
C THR A 286 -14.33 1.29 5.57
N GLU A 287 -15.63 1.15 5.79
CA GLU A 287 -16.18 -0.09 6.34
C GLU A 287 -16.10 -1.20 5.27
N ALA A 288 -15.62 -2.39 5.66
CA ALA A 288 -15.70 -3.57 4.79
C ALA A 288 -17.15 -4.07 4.76
N LYS A 289 -17.62 -4.47 3.58
CA LYS A 289 -19.01 -4.91 3.34
C LYS A 289 -19.29 -6.30 3.88
#